data_b410cfaba1b8162e320e7f33abb8b8c0
#
_entry.id   b410cfaba1b8162e320e7f33abb8b8c0
#
_cell.length_a   1.000
_cell.length_b   1.000
_cell.length_c   1.000
_cell.angle_alpha   90.00
_cell.angle_beta   90.00
_cell.angle_gamma   90.00
#
_symmetry.space_group_name_H-M   'P 1'
#
loop_
_entity.id
_entity.type
_entity.pdbx_description
1 polymer ?
#
loop_
_entity_poly.entity_id
_entity_poly.type
_entity_poly.pdbx_seq_one_letter_code
_entity_poly.pdbx_strand_id
1 'polypeptide(L)'
;MLVVDSGAVSRLAERSQYAAALILALREQGLWPPVVPSVVLVECLQGHARRDAAENRLLKTCDVVENVGEALARRAAFLRRRARRGSVVDALVVAVAEPGGTVLTTDPDDLEALATHAHRVRIERL
;
A
#
# COMPACT_ATOMS: atom_id res chain seq x y z
N MET A 1 10.58 5.36 -1.54
CA MET A 1 9.31 4.92 -2.15
C MET A 1 8.27 4.83 -1.04
N LEU A 2 7.10 5.38 -1.28
CA LEU A 2 5.93 5.21 -0.44
C LEU A 2 4.97 4.22 -1.11
N VAL A 3 4.57 3.18 -0.40
CA VAL A 3 3.56 2.21 -0.86
C VAL A 3 2.33 2.37 0.01
N VAL A 4 1.15 2.32 -0.56
CA VAL A 4 -0.11 2.40 0.20
C VAL A 4 -0.92 1.12 0.03
N ASP A 5 -1.50 0.66 1.13
CA ASP A 5 -2.40 -0.49 1.13
C ASP A 5 -3.87 -0.08 0.93
N SER A 6 -4.78 -1.04 0.97
CA SER A 6 -6.21 -0.78 0.76
C SER A 6 -6.82 0.15 1.80
N GLY A 7 -6.45 0.00 3.07
CA GLY A 7 -6.92 0.87 4.14
C GLY A 7 -6.45 2.30 3.96
N ALA A 8 -5.18 2.49 3.58
CA ALA A 8 -4.63 3.81 3.31
C ALA A 8 -5.29 4.45 2.08
N VAL A 9 -5.52 3.69 1.00
CA VAL A 9 -6.24 4.19 -0.17
C VAL A 9 -7.62 4.72 0.24
N SER A 10 -8.39 3.92 0.95
CA SER A 10 -9.75 4.32 1.38
C SER A 10 -9.71 5.54 2.29
N ARG A 11 -8.79 5.59 3.23
CA ARG A 11 -8.66 6.71 4.18
C ARG A 11 -8.26 8.02 3.48
N LEU A 12 -7.29 7.97 2.58
CA LEU A 12 -6.87 9.14 1.81
C LEU A 12 -7.94 9.61 0.82
N ALA A 13 -8.74 8.68 0.29
CA ALA A 13 -9.83 8.98 -0.63
C ALA A 13 -10.99 9.74 0.03
N GLU A 14 -11.15 9.69 1.35
CA GLU A 14 -12.20 10.42 2.09
C GLU A 14 -12.10 11.94 1.97
N ARG A 15 -10.95 12.47 1.55
CA ARG A 15 -10.72 13.91 1.33
C ARG A 15 -10.95 14.76 2.58
N SER A 16 -10.66 14.21 3.75
CA SER A 16 -10.68 14.96 5.01
C SER A 16 -9.58 16.03 5.03
N GLN A 17 -9.67 16.98 5.95
CA GLN A 17 -8.61 17.97 6.17
C GLN A 17 -7.29 17.27 6.52
N TYR A 18 -7.35 16.23 7.32
CA TYR A 18 -6.18 15.43 7.67
C TYR A 18 -5.55 14.77 6.43
N ALA A 19 -6.35 14.13 5.59
CA ALA A 19 -5.86 13.50 4.36
C ALA A 19 -5.23 14.54 3.41
N ALA A 20 -5.88 15.69 3.24
CA ALA A 20 -5.36 16.76 2.40
C ALA A 20 -4.00 17.30 2.92
N ALA A 21 -3.88 17.52 4.22
CA ALA A 21 -2.65 17.98 4.85
C ALA A 21 -1.53 16.94 4.71
N LEU A 22 -1.85 15.66 4.90
CA LEU A 22 -0.89 14.57 4.75
C LEU A 22 -0.39 14.45 3.31
N ILE A 23 -1.29 14.49 2.33
CA ILE A 23 -0.91 14.45 0.90
C ILE A 23 0.02 15.61 0.56
N LEU A 24 -0.30 16.82 1.05
CA LEU A 24 0.57 17.97 0.84
C LEU A 24 1.96 17.74 1.43
N ALA A 25 2.04 17.29 2.67
CA ALA A 25 3.32 17.00 3.34
C ALA A 25 4.12 15.93 2.59
N LEU A 26 3.47 14.88 2.10
CA LEU A 26 4.13 13.83 1.31
C LEU A 26 4.65 14.36 -0.03
N ARG A 27 3.93 15.28 -0.67
CA ARG A 27 4.40 15.97 -1.89
C ARG A 27 5.63 16.80 -1.62
N GLU A 28 5.62 17.57 -0.54
CA GLU A 28 6.77 18.40 -0.14
C GLU A 28 8.01 17.58 0.17
N GLN A 29 7.83 16.36 0.66
CA GLN A 29 8.92 15.41 0.93
C GLN A 29 9.36 14.62 -0.30
N GLY A 30 8.74 14.82 -1.45
CA GLY A 30 9.05 14.07 -2.67
C GLY A 30 8.58 12.61 -2.63
N LEU A 31 7.63 12.27 -1.76
CA LEU A 31 7.09 10.91 -1.60
C LEU A 31 5.78 10.68 -2.40
N TRP A 32 5.25 11.71 -3.03
CA TRP A 32 4.08 11.61 -3.89
C TRP A 32 4.51 11.65 -5.36
N PRO A 33 3.96 10.82 -6.25
CA PRO A 33 2.87 9.88 -6.04
C PRO A 33 3.29 8.61 -5.29
N PRO A 34 2.40 8.04 -4.49
CA PRO A 34 2.67 6.73 -3.87
C PRO A 34 2.47 5.60 -4.87
N VAL A 35 3.11 4.49 -4.59
CA VAL A 35 2.97 3.25 -5.34
C VAL A 35 1.80 2.44 -4.77
N VAL A 36 0.96 1.92 -5.65
CA VAL A 36 -0.15 1.02 -5.30
C VAL A 36 0.00 -0.28 -6.09
N PRO A 37 0.30 -1.40 -5.45
CA PRO A 37 0.23 -2.69 -6.15
C PRO A 37 -1.19 -2.95 -6.65
N SER A 38 -1.35 -3.40 -7.89
CA SER A 38 -2.68 -3.57 -8.49
C SER A 38 -3.60 -4.52 -7.71
N VAL A 39 -3.03 -5.49 -6.99
CA VAL A 39 -3.78 -6.40 -6.12
C VAL A 39 -4.52 -5.69 -4.98
N VAL A 40 -4.04 -4.52 -4.57
CA VAL A 40 -4.69 -3.67 -3.55
C VAL A 40 -6.06 -3.20 -4.03
N LEU A 41 -6.23 -2.99 -5.34
CA LEU A 41 -7.50 -2.57 -5.94
C LEU A 41 -8.62 -3.58 -5.67
N VAL A 42 -8.30 -4.86 -5.59
CA VAL A 42 -9.27 -5.92 -5.30
C VAL A 42 -9.90 -5.74 -3.91
N GLU A 43 -9.15 -5.18 -2.97
CA GLU A 43 -9.62 -4.95 -1.61
C GLU A 43 -10.33 -3.61 -1.43
N CYS A 44 -9.90 -2.56 -2.12
CA CYS A 44 -10.45 -1.22 -1.92
C CYS A 44 -11.56 -0.83 -2.91
N LEU A 45 -11.73 -1.54 -4.02
CA LEU A 45 -12.77 -1.29 -5.01
C LEU A 45 -13.89 -2.33 -4.94
N GLN A 46 -15.12 -1.88 -5.20
CA GLN A 46 -16.32 -2.73 -5.22
C GLN A 46 -16.75 -3.13 -6.64
N GLY A 47 -16.09 -2.56 -7.67
CA GLY A 47 -16.49 -2.76 -9.07
C GLY A 47 -17.72 -1.95 -9.47
N HIS A 48 -18.03 -0.87 -8.75
CA HIS A 48 -19.19 -0.02 -9.01
C HIS A 48 -18.77 1.44 -9.11
N ALA A 49 -18.98 2.07 -10.26
CA ALA A 49 -18.46 3.40 -10.58
C ALA A 49 -18.79 4.48 -9.54
N ARG A 50 -20.00 4.53 -9.01
CA ARG A 50 -20.41 5.52 -8.01
C ARG A 50 -19.75 5.27 -6.66
N ARG A 51 -19.76 4.02 -6.20
CA ARG A 51 -19.21 3.64 -4.89
C ARG A 51 -17.71 3.78 -4.86
N ASP A 52 -17.05 3.57 -6.00
CA ASP A 52 -15.60 3.63 -6.14
C ASP A 52 -15.09 5.00 -6.61
N ALA A 53 -15.96 5.99 -6.74
CA ALA A 53 -15.62 7.30 -7.31
C ALA A 53 -14.50 8.02 -6.54
N ALA A 54 -14.54 7.96 -5.21
CA ALA A 54 -13.53 8.59 -4.35
C ALA A 54 -12.18 7.91 -4.48
N GLU A 55 -12.16 6.58 -4.36
CA GLU A 55 -10.95 5.76 -4.51
C GLU A 55 -10.36 5.91 -5.91
N ASN A 56 -11.18 5.88 -6.94
CA ASN A 56 -10.72 6.05 -8.31
C ASN A 56 -10.09 7.43 -8.56
N ARG A 57 -10.63 8.49 -7.94
CA ARG A 57 -10.00 9.81 -8.02
C ARG A 57 -8.60 9.82 -7.40
N LEU A 58 -8.45 9.21 -6.24
CA LEU A 58 -7.15 9.10 -5.58
C LEU A 58 -6.18 8.25 -6.43
N LEU A 59 -6.62 7.08 -6.87
CA LEU A 59 -5.79 6.15 -7.64
C LEU A 59 -5.25 6.74 -8.93
N LYS A 60 -5.97 7.67 -9.56
CA LYS A 60 -5.48 8.42 -10.74
C LYS A 60 -4.25 9.28 -10.43
N THR A 61 -4.00 9.60 -9.18
CA THR A 61 -2.82 10.36 -8.75
C THR A 61 -1.69 9.46 -8.24
N CYS A 62 -1.87 8.16 -8.25
CA CYS A 62 -0.91 7.16 -7.77
C CYS A 62 -0.24 6.42 -8.92
N ASP A 63 0.90 5.82 -8.63
CA ASP A 63 1.58 4.90 -9.54
C ASP A 63 1.10 3.48 -9.26
N VAL A 64 0.21 2.98 -10.11
CA VAL A 64 -0.29 1.60 -9.98
C VAL A 64 0.70 0.63 -10.62
N VAL A 65 1.24 -0.29 -9.82
CA VAL A 65 2.10 -1.37 -10.31
C VAL A 65 1.23 -2.51 -10.78
N GLU A 66 1.12 -2.66 -12.10
CA GLU A 66 0.18 -3.60 -12.73
C GLU A 66 0.66 -5.05 -12.72
N ASN A 67 1.97 -5.27 -12.74
CA ASN A 67 2.55 -6.60 -12.89
C ASN A 67 3.00 -7.19 -11.56
N VAL A 68 2.44 -8.33 -11.20
CA VAL A 68 2.98 -9.21 -10.16
C VAL A 68 3.75 -10.33 -10.85
N GLY A 69 5.05 -10.10 -11.08
CA GLY A 69 5.92 -11.09 -11.71
C GLY A 69 6.26 -12.25 -10.77
N GLU A 70 6.83 -13.32 -11.33
CA GLU A 70 7.17 -14.52 -10.57
C GLU A 70 8.13 -14.22 -9.41
N ALA A 71 9.16 -13.41 -9.64
CA ALA A 71 10.14 -13.08 -8.60
C ALA A 71 9.49 -12.35 -7.41
N LEU A 72 8.61 -11.39 -7.68
CA LEU A 72 7.88 -10.67 -6.64
C LEU A 72 6.93 -11.62 -5.87
N ALA A 73 6.21 -12.47 -6.58
CA ALA A 73 5.32 -13.44 -5.96
C ALA A 73 6.08 -14.43 -5.05
N ARG A 74 7.25 -14.90 -5.48
CA ARG A 74 8.11 -15.78 -4.67
C ARG A 74 8.64 -15.06 -3.43
N ARG A 75 9.03 -13.80 -3.55
CA ARG A 75 9.47 -12.99 -2.40
C ARG A 75 8.35 -12.79 -1.40
N ALA A 76 7.16 -12.44 -1.85
CA ALA A 76 5.98 -12.31 -1.00
C ALA A 76 5.64 -13.63 -0.28
N ALA A 77 5.71 -14.76 -0.97
CA ALA A 77 5.51 -16.09 -0.39
C ALA A 77 6.52 -16.37 0.73
N PHE A 78 7.79 -16.03 0.52
CA PHE A 78 8.84 -16.16 1.53
C PHE A 78 8.52 -15.33 2.78
N LEU A 79 8.19 -14.04 2.62
CA LEU A 79 7.86 -13.15 3.72
C LEU A 79 6.66 -13.66 4.53
N ARG A 80 5.60 -14.06 3.83
CA ARG A 80 4.38 -14.59 4.45
C ARG A 80 4.64 -15.86 5.25
N ARG A 81 5.42 -16.75 4.70
CA ARG A 81 5.80 -18.00 5.37
C ARG A 81 6.61 -17.74 6.65
N ARG A 82 7.56 -16.83 6.59
CA ARG A 82 8.41 -16.46 7.74
C ARG A 82 7.60 -15.76 8.82
N ALA A 83 6.75 -14.81 8.44
CA ALA A 83 5.93 -14.06 9.38
C ALA A 83 4.81 -14.90 10.02
N ARG A 84 4.33 -15.93 9.32
CA ARG A 84 3.15 -16.75 9.71
C ARG A 84 1.89 -15.90 9.94
N ARG A 85 1.83 -14.74 9.32
CA ARG A 85 0.75 -13.75 9.40
C ARG A 85 0.63 -13.01 8.10
N GLY A 86 -0.50 -12.33 7.94
CA GLY A 86 -0.76 -11.47 6.80
C GLY A 86 -1.41 -12.20 5.63
N SER A 87 -2.15 -11.43 4.86
CA SER A 87 -2.79 -11.92 3.64
C SER A 87 -1.77 -12.00 2.50
N VAL A 88 -2.20 -12.57 1.39
CA VAL A 88 -1.43 -12.55 0.13
C VAL A 88 -1.16 -11.10 -0.30
N VAL A 89 -2.17 -10.23 -0.18
CA VAL A 89 -2.04 -8.81 -0.55
C VAL A 89 -1.06 -8.09 0.37
N ASP A 90 -1.14 -8.30 1.69
CA ASP A 90 -0.19 -7.73 2.65
C ASP A 90 1.25 -8.10 2.31
N ALA A 91 1.48 -9.37 2.01
CA ALA A 91 2.82 -9.85 1.66
C ALA A 91 3.34 -9.20 0.36
N LEU A 92 2.48 -9.01 -0.64
CA LEU A 92 2.83 -8.32 -1.88
C LEU A 92 3.12 -6.85 -1.65
N VAL A 93 2.34 -6.17 -0.82
CA VAL A 93 2.55 -4.76 -0.45
C VAL A 93 3.95 -4.57 0.18
N VAL A 94 4.31 -5.42 1.13
CA VAL A 94 5.64 -5.36 1.77
C VAL A 94 6.75 -5.70 0.78
N ALA A 95 6.56 -6.71 -0.05
CA ALA A 95 7.57 -7.09 -1.06
C ALA A 95 7.81 -5.98 -2.09
N VAL A 96 6.77 -5.26 -2.51
CA VAL A 96 6.90 -4.11 -3.41
C VAL A 96 7.67 -2.96 -2.75
N ALA A 97 7.52 -2.78 -1.44
CA ALA A 97 8.22 -1.72 -0.70
C ALA A 97 9.72 -1.99 -0.52
N GLU A 98 10.18 -3.22 -0.73
CA GLU A 98 11.61 -3.55 -0.65
C GLU A 98 12.42 -2.96 -1.83
N PRO A 99 13.67 -2.57 -1.61
CA PRO A 99 14.32 -2.32 -0.32
C PRO A 99 14.06 -0.88 0.16
N GLY A 100 13.92 -0.72 1.48
CA GLY A 100 13.99 0.61 2.10
C GLY A 100 12.76 1.49 1.97
N GLY A 101 11.67 0.99 1.38
CA GLY A 101 10.42 1.74 1.24
C GLY A 101 9.62 1.82 2.55
N THR A 102 8.59 2.66 2.50
CA THR A 102 7.65 2.83 3.60
C THR A 102 6.25 2.41 3.13
N VAL A 103 5.56 1.62 3.93
CA VAL A 103 4.15 1.25 3.71
C VAL A 103 3.28 2.09 4.63
N LEU A 104 2.32 2.79 4.06
CA LEU A 104 1.32 3.54 4.81
C LEU A 104 0.04 2.69 4.93
N THR A 105 -0.48 2.54 6.13
CA THR A 105 -1.61 1.64 6.43
C THR A 105 -2.48 2.17 7.57
N THR A 106 -3.72 1.73 7.61
CA THR A 106 -4.61 1.94 8.78
C THR A 106 -4.55 0.78 9.78
N ASP A 107 -4.02 -0.39 9.38
CA ASP A 107 -3.91 -1.59 10.23
C ASP A 107 -2.49 -2.18 10.12
N PRO A 108 -1.56 -1.77 11.00
CA PRO A 108 -0.15 -2.10 10.85
C PRO A 108 0.25 -3.52 11.29
N ASP A 109 -0.54 -4.23 12.09
CA ASP A 109 -0.08 -5.42 12.83
C ASP A 109 0.53 -6.51 11.93
N ASP A 110 -0.21 -6.96 10.92
CA ASP A 110 0.27 -8.00 10.00
C ASP A 110 1.42 -7.50 9.12
N LEU A 111 1.35 -6.24 8.70
CA LEU A 111 2.40 -5.62 7.89
C LEU A 111 3.71 -5.48 8.66
N GLU A 112 3.66 -5.13 9.95
CA GLU A 112 4.84 -5.07 10.81
C GLU A 112 5.49 -6.45 10.96
N ALA A 113 4.68 -7.50 11.15
CA ALA A 113 5.18 -8.87 11.22
C ALA A 113 5.91 -9.28 9.94
N LEU A 114 5.34 -8.95 8.78
CA LEU A 114 5.96 -9.19 7.47
C LEU A 114 7.24 -8.38 7.28
N ALA A 115 7.20 -7.09 7.64
CA ALA A 115 8.33 -6.17 7.49
C ALA A 115 9.55 -6.58 8.34
N THR A 116 9.35 -7.30 9.44
CA THR A 116 10.43 -7.86 10.26
C THR A 116 11.39 -8.74 9.43
N HIS A 117 10.89 -9.39 8.39
CA HIS A 117 11.67 -10.28 7.52
C HIS A 117 12.05 -9.62 6.18
N ALA A 118 11.66 -8.38 5.98
CA ALA A 118 11.90 -7.64 4.75
C ALA A 118 13.18 -6.78 4.82
N HIS A 119 13.67 -6.34 3.66
CA HIS A 119 14.86 -5.48 3.57
C HIS A 119 14.51 -4.02 3.85
N ARG A 120 14.63 -3.60 5.12
CA ARG A 120 14.50 -2.20 5.56
C ARG A 120 13.18 -1.55 5.19
N VAL A 121 12.09 -2.29 5.22
CA VAL A 121 10.75 -1.74 5.02
C VAL A 121 10.23 -1.17 6.34
N ARG A 122 9.69 0.04 6.29
CA ARG A 122 9.06 0.70 7.43
C ARG A 122 7.54 0.67 7.26
N ILE A 123 6.84 0.49 8.37
CA ILE A 123 5.38 0.55 8.41
C ILE A 123 4.98 1.82 9.17
N GLU A 124 4.18 2.65 8.53
CA GLU A 124 3.69 3.90 9.10
C GLU A 124 2.16 3.83 9.23
N ARG A 125 1.68 4.13 10.41
CA ARG A 125 0.23 4.14 10.65
C ARG A 125 -0.37 5.48 10.22
N LEU A 126 -1.43 5.37 9.44
CA LEU A 126 -2.23 6.51 9.01
C LEU A 126 -3.23 6.92 10.09
#